data_35e2fae6a97f3c033cc83b943de60c9e
#
_entry.id   35e2fae6a97f3c033cc83b943de60c9e
#
_cell.length_a   1.000
_cell.length_b   1.000
_cell.length_c   1.000
_cell.angle_alpha   90.00
_cell.angle_beta   90.00
_cell.angle_gamma   90.00
#
_symmetry.space_group_name_H-M   'P 1'
#
loop_
_entity.id
_entity.type
_entity.pdbx_description
1 polymer ?
#
loop_
_entity_poly.entity_id
_entity_poly.type
_entity_poly.pdbx_seq_one_letter_code
_entity_poly.pdbx_strand_id
1 'polypeptide(L)'
;MSSGADLFVVCKQCGAEVSPYITECPYCGSRLRRRAPKLPPVHALSRPARRRRLTALLRGPRRARANALSSAGAHASSRWEDVRPHATIVLVAVSCAAWIAARAEPRIYFKLAIVGPLHGDWWKLLGSEFAYSRGVPAFMVVVTIALFGWLLERRHGPAVATALFFGGAVTGALVAGAVYTAPVISTGNGAALALLGAWAGPDLRRARAGSYYEGDLLGAGAIGALLLAIPFAFEGSEMSWLAGLVGGAFGLLMGLGLRMRGESER
;
A
#
# COMPACT_ATOMS: atom_id res chain seq x y z
N MET A 1 27.89 8.90 28.36
CA MET A 1 28.13 7.59 27.73
C MET A 1 26.76 6.92 27.59
N SER A 2 26.20 6.93 26.41
CA SER A 2 24.87 6.32 26.13
C SER A 2 25.10 4.83 25.91
N SER A 3 24.60 3.98 26.80
CA SER A 3 24.48 2.55 26.55
C SER A 3 23.37 2.35 25.51
N GLY A 4 23.73 2.34 24.23
CA GLY A 4 22.90 1.74 23.21
C GLY A 4 22.68 0.27 23.62
N ALA A 5 21.48 -0.24 23.52
CA ALA A 5 21.22 -1.66 23.73
C ALA A 5 22.08 -2.43 22.70
N ASP A 6 23.08 -3.18 23.20
CA ASP A 6 23.90 -4.03 22.35
C ASP A 6 22.97 -5.04 21.64
N LEU A 7 22.84 -4.93 20.34
CA LEU A 7 21.97 -5.81 19.53
C LEU A 7 22.53 -7.23 19.44
N PHE A 8 23.83 -7.41 19.69
CA PHE A 8 24.53 -8.69 19.67
C PHE A 8 25.69 -8.73 20.67
N VAL A 9 26.11 -9.92 21.03
CA VAL A 9 27.26 -10.20 21.88
C VAL A 9 28.20 -11.09 21.09
N VAL A 10 29.51 -10.75 21.09
CA VAL A 10 30.54 -11.57 20.43
C VAL A 10 31.00 -12.68 21.38
N CYS A 11 30.94 -13.93 20.91
CA CYS A 11 31.43 -15.06 21.66
C CYS A 11 32.98 -14.99 21.78
N LYS A 12 33.48 -14.99 23.01
CA LYS A 12 34.93 -14.91 23.26
C LYS A 12 35.75 -16.12 22.78
N GLN A 13 35.06 -17.27 22.54
CA GLN A 13 35.71 -18.51 22.17
C GLN A 13 35.78 -18.74 20.66
N CYS A 14 34.71 -18.39 19.92
CA CYS A 14 34.67 -18.60 18.47
C CYS A 14 34.49 -17.32 17.64
N GLY A 15 34.37 -16.14 18.27
CA GLY A 15 34.22 -14.86 17.59
C GLY A 15 32.84 -14.64 16.94
N ALA A 16 31.91 -15.58 17.06
CA ALA A 16 30.57 -15.45 16.44
C ALA A 16 29.73 -14.41 17.16
N GLU A 17 29.00 -13.61 16.38
CA GLU A 17 27.98 -12.68 16.87
C GLU A 17 26.70 -13.46 17.21
N VAL A 18 26.21 -13.29 18.42
CA VAL A 18 25.07 -14.03 18.95
C VAL A 18 24.11 -13.10 19.70
N SER A 19 22.85 -13.50 19.77
CA SER A 19 21.83 -12.73 20.50
C SER A 19 22.22 -12.50 21.97
N PRO A 20 22.02 -11.30 22.53
CA PRO A 20 22.30 -11.01 23.94
C PRO A 20 21.40 -11.78 24.92
N TYR A 21 20.37 -12.47 24.44
CA TYR A 21 19.40 -13.20 25.27
C TYR A 21 19.71 -14.67 25.47
N ILE A 22 20.72 -15.23 24.77
CA ILE A 22 21.11 -16.63 24.91
C ILE A 22 22.19 -16.82 25.98
N THR A 23 22.20 -17.99 26.63
CA THR A 23 23.15 -18.36 27.69
C THR A 23 24.31 -19.14 27.16
N GLU A 24 24.18 -19.82 26.03
CA GLU A 24 25.21 -20.66 25.40
C GLU A 24 25.35 -20.31 23.91
N CYS A 25 26.56 -20.35 23.40
CA CYS A 25 26.85 -20.06 22.00
C CYS A 25 26.39 -21.24 21.13
N PRO A 26 25.50 -21.02 20.11
CA PRO A 26 24.99 -22.10 19.26
C PRO A 26 26.07 -22.67 18.33
N TYR A 27 27.20 -21.98 18.14
CA TYR A 27 28.28 -22.42 17.24
C TYR A 27 29.36 -23.24 17.93
N CYS A 28 29.70 -22.94 19.19
CA CYS A 28 30.79 -23.63 19.89
C CYS A 28 30.38 -24.19 21.25
N GLY A 29 29.12 -24.05 21.68
CA GLY A 29 28.62 -24.56 22.96
C GLY A 29 29.14 -23.83 24.20
N SER A 30 30.01 -22.82 24.04
CA SER A 30 30.61 -22.12 25.19
C SER A 30 29.56 -21.29 25.93
N ARG A 31 29.65 -21.29 27.26
CA ARG A 31 28.73 -20.55 28.11
C ARG A 31 29.02 -19.06 28.06
N LEU A 32 28.05 -18.25 27.59
CA LEU A 32 28.18 -16.80 27.45
C LEU A 32 27.81 -16.07 28.75
N ARG A 33 26.77 -16.56 29.44
CA ARG A 33 26.23 -15.96 30.68
C ARG A 33 25.72 -17.04 31.63
N ARG A 34 25.81 -16.76 32.94
CA ARG A 34 25.27 -17.67 33.99
C ARG A 34 23.72 -17.68 34.04
N ARG A 35 23.06 -16.57 33.66
CA ARG A 35 21.61 -16.43 33.64
C ARG A 35 21.20 -15.59 32.44
N ALA A 36 20.06 -15.93 31.81
CA ALA A 36 19.44 -15.09 30.78
C ALA A 36 19.01 -13.74 31.39
N PRO A 37 19.12 -12.62 30.65
CA PRO A 37 18.60 -11.34 31.10
C PRO A 37 17.09 -11.46 31.34
N LYS A 38 16.60 -10.88 32.43
CA LYS A 38 15.16 -10.86 32.72
C LYS A 38 14.47 -9.97 31.70
N LEU A 39 13.59 -10.52 30.89
CA LEU A 39 12.69 -9.75 30.04
C LEU A 39 11.69 -9.00 30.93
N PRO A 40 11.42 -7.70 30.67
CA PRO A 40 10.35 -7.00 31.38
C PRO A 40 9.03 -7.71 31.11
N PRO A 41 8.19 -7.94 32.15
CA PRO A 41 6.89 -8.60 31.95
C PRO A 41 6.03 -7.78 30.98
N VAL A 42 5.37 -8.45 30.05
CA VAL A 42 4.51 -7.84 29.01
C VAL A 42 3.47 -6.88 29.62
N HIS A 43 2.99 -7.17 30.83
CA HIS A 43 2.07 -6.31 31.59
C HIS A 43 2.68 -4.98 32.10
N ALA A 44 3.99 -4.82 32.08
CA ALA A 44 4.64 -3.55 32.46
C ALA A 44 4.48 -2.46 31.39
N LEU A 45 4.13 -2.85 30.16
CA LEU A 45 3.88 -1.94 29.04
C LEU A 45 2.46 -1.37 29.01
N SER A 46 1.53 -1.91 29.81
CA SER A 46 0.10 -1.55 29.80
C SER A 46 -0.39 -0.71 30.99
N ARG A 47 0.48 -0.22 31.86
CA ARG A 47 0.04 0.64 32.97
C ARG A 47 -0.24 2.06 32.48
N PRO A 48 -1.48 2.60 32.67
CA PRO A 48 -1.84 3.93 32.20
C PRO A 48 -1.02 5.00 32.92
N ALA A 49 -0.52 5.94 32.14
CA ALA A 49 0.41 7.01 32.50
C ALA A 49 -0.14 8.09 33.48
N ARG A 50 -1.15 7.77 34.28
CA ARG A 50 -1.82 8.76 35.15
C ARG A 50 -0.98 9.23 36.35
N ARG A 51 0.01 8.43 36.80
CA ARG A 51 0.82 8.78 38.00
C ARG A 51 2.14 9.52 37.68
N ARG A 52 2.52 9.64 36.38
CA ARG A 52 3.77 10.29 35.96
C ARG A 52 3.67 11.79 35.70
N ARG A 53 2.48 12.39 35.76
CA ARG A 53 2.30 13.83 35.49
C ARG A 53 2.88 14.76 36.55
N LEU A 54 2.97 14.32 37.81
CA LEU A 54 3.48 15.15 38.91
C LEU A 54 5.02 15.23 38.95
N THR A 55 5.74 14.22 38.47
CA THR A 55 7.22 14.24 38.44
C THR A 55 7.80 14.85 37.17
N ALA A 56 6.99 15.02 36.11
CA ALA A 56 7.42 15.62 34.85
C ALA A 56 7.55 17.15 34.92
N LEU A 57 6.86 17.80 35.85
CA LEU A 57 6.95 19.26 36.08
C LEU A 57 8.28 19.73 36.68
N LEU A 58 9.05 18.79 37.26
CA LEU A 58 10.35 19.07 37.89
C LEU A 58 11.56 18.75 37.00
N ARG A 59 11.35 18.21 35.81
CA ARG A 59 12.40 17.91 34.83
C ARG A 59 12.31 18.84 33.63
N GLY A 60 13.37 19.62 33.41
CA GLY A 60 13.44 20.69 32.41
C GLY A 60 12.96 20.31 31.00
N PRO A 61 12.51 21.29 30.20
CA PRO A 61 11.72 21.10 28.96
C PRO A 61 12.39 20.30 27.82
N ARG A 62 13.73 20.19 27.83
CA ARG A 62 14.46 19.47 26.76
C ARG A 62 14.37 17.94 26.86
N ARG A 63 14.38 17.37 28.08
CA ARG A 63 14.27 15.89 28.26
C ARG A 63 12.84 15.39 28.12
N ALA A 64 11.84 16.22 28.45
CA ALA A 64 10.42 15.88 28.24
C ALA A 64 10.09 15.82 26.75
N ARG A 65 10.69 16.69 25.92
CA ARG A 65 10.45 16.72 24.47
C ARG A 65 11.10 15.52 23.75
N ALA A 66 12.32 15.11 24.14
CA ALA A 66 12.97 13.92 23.61
C ALA A 66 12.22 12.62 23.95
N ASN A 67 11.71 12.49 25.19
CA ASN A 67 10.92 11.32 25.59
C ASN A 67 9.51 11.31 24.99
N ALA A 68 8.89 12.47 24.72
CA ALA A 68 7.63 12.56 24.01
C ALA A 68 7.76 12.18 22.52
N LEU A 69 8.87 12.55 21.88
CA LEU A 69 9.16 12.19 20.49
C LEU A 69 9.44 10.69 20.34
N SER A 70 10.19 10.08 21.27
CA SER A 70 10.45 8.64 21.23
C SER A 70 9.21 7.79 21.56
N SER A 71 8.34 8.26 22.45
CA SER A 71 7.08 7.57 22.74
C SER A 71 6.05 7.75 21.64
N ALA A 72 6.01 8.91 20.98
CA ALA A 72 5.14 9.15 19.82
C ALA A 72 5.57 8.28 18.62
N GLY A 73 6.87 8.11 18.38
CA GLY A 73 7.40 7.22 17.35
C GLY A 73 7.08 5.74 17.61
N ALA A 74 7.21 5.28 18.87
CA ALA A 74 6.90 3.90 19.26
C ALA A 74 5.39 3.59 19.21
N HIS A 75 4.51 4.58 19.52
CA HIS A 75 3.06 4.44 19.36
C HIS A 75 2.60 4.56 17.90
N ALA A 76 3.35 5.26 17.07
CA ALA A 76 3.07 5.31 15.64
C ALA A 76 3.36 3.96 14.97
N SER A 77 4.48 3.31 15.27
CA SER A 77 4.84 2.02 14.66
C SER A 77 3.86 0.89 15.02
N SER A 78 3.37 0.83 16.26
CA SER A 78 2.41 -0.20 16.68
C SER A 78 0.99 -0.01 16.11
N ARG A 79 0.64 1.21 15.71
CA ARG A 79 -0.69 1.51 15.15
C ARG A 79 -0.85 1.04 13.70
N TRP A 80 0.25 0.75 13.01
CA TRP A 80 0.23 0.33 11.60
C TRP A 80 0.09 -1.18 11.42
N GLU A 81 0.43 -1.98 12.43
CA GLU A 81 0.32 -3.44 12.38
C GLU A 81 -1.14 -3.91 12.48
N ASP A 82 -2.04 -3.11 13.08
CA ASP A 82 -3.43 -3.49 13.33
C ASP A 82 -4.45 -2.91 12.30
N VAL A 83 -4.03 -2.09 11.34
CA VAL A 83 -4.97 -1.53 10.34
C VAL A 83 -5.34 -2.61 9.32
N ARG A 84 -6.50 -3.21 9.50
CA ARG A 84 -7.10 -4.09 8.49
C ARG A 84 -7.45 -3.27 7.24
N PRO A 85 -7.08 -3.70 6.03
CA PRO A 85 -7.33 -2.96 4.79
C PRO A 85 -8.79 -3.09 4.33
N HIS A 86 -9.72 -2.50 5.09
CA HIS A 86 -11.15 -2.65 4.86
C HIS A 86 -11.58 -2.12 3.49
N ALA A 87 -11.04 -0.98 3.05
CA ALA A 87 -11.40 -0.41 1.76
C ALA A 87 -10.94 -1.31 0.61
N THR A 88 -9.71 -1.81 0.67
CA THR A 88 -9.18 -2.75 -0.34
C THR A 88 -9.99 -4.04 -0.38
N ILE A 89 -10.33 -4.60 0.79
CA ILE A 89 -11.16 -5.82 0.87
C ILE A 89 -12.52 -5.59 0.21
N VAL A 90 -13.16 -4.46 0.48
CA VAL A 90 -14.46 -4.11 -0.13
C VAL A 90 -14.32 -3.94 -1.64
N LEU A 91 -13.31 -3.22 -2.13
CA LEU A 91 -13.09 -3.03 -3.57
C LEU A 91 -12.86 -4.35 -4.29
N VAL A 92 -12.04 -5.24 -3.73
CA VAL A 92 -11.81 -6.59 -4.27
C VAL A 92 -13.08 -7.43 -4.25
N ALA A 93 -13.82 -7.42 -3.14
CA ALA A 93 -15.07 -8.18 -3.03
C ALA A 93 -16.12 -7.71 -4.04
N VAL A 94 -16.28 -6.38 -4.22
CA VAL A 94 -17.18 -5.80 -5.22
C VAL A 94 -16.74 -6.17 -6.64
N SER A 95 -15.44 -6.10 -6.95
CA SER A 95 -14.88 -6.50 -8.25
C SER A 95 -15.16 -7.98 -8.56
N CYS A 96 -14.92 -8.86 -7.60
CA CYS A 96 -15.21 -10.30 -7.75
C CYS A 96 -16.71 -10.56 -7.91
N ALA A 97 -17.55 -9.91 -7.10
CA ALA A 97 -19.00 -10.06 -7.17
C ALA A 97 -19.56 -9.58 -8.52
N ALA A 98 -19.09 -8.42 -9.00
CA ALA A 98 -19.49 -7.88 -10.30
C ALA A 98 -19.07 -8.82 -11.44
N TRP A 99 -17.85 -9.38 -11.40
CA TRP A 99 -17.38 -10.35 -12.38
C TRP A 99 -18.23 -11.63 -12.38
N ILE A 100 -18.52 -12.20 -11.21
CA ILE A 100 -19.38 -13.39 -11.08
C ILE A 100 -20.78 -13.10 -11.61
N ALA A 101 -21.36 -11.96 -11.23
CA ALA A 101 -22.67 -11.54 -11.68
C ALA A 101 -22.74 -11.35 -13.21
N ALA A 102 -21.71 -10.73 -13.80
CA ALA A 102 -21.61 -10.56 -15.25
C ALA A 102 -21.42 -11.89 -16.00
N ARG A 103 -20.82 -12.90 -15.36
CA ARG A 103 -20.71 -14.27 -15.92
C ARG A 103 -22.03 -15.02 -15.84
N ALA A 104 -22.81 -14.81 -14.79
CA ALA A 104 -24.11 -15.44 -14.62
C ALA A 104 -25.18 -14.79 -15.53
N GLU A 105 -25.14 -13.47 -15.69
CA GLU A 105 -26.10 -12.70 -16.51
C GLU A 105 -25.34 -11.66 -17.35
N PRO A 106 -25.09 -11.92 -18.65
CA PRO A 106 -24.33 -11.01 -19.53
C PRO A 106 -24.88 -9.58 -19.64
N ARG A 107 -26.18 -9.38 -19.40
CA ARG A 107 -26.77 -8.05 -19.36
C ARG A 107 -26.17 -7.14 -18.30
N ILE A 108 -25.69 -7.71 -17.19
CA ILE A 108 -25.05 -6.94 -16.11
C ILE A 108 -23.76 -6.31 -16.63
N TYR A 109 -22.98 -7.05 -17.43
CA TYR A 109 -21.77 -6.51 -18.05
C TYR A 109 -22.07 -5.26 -18.88
N PHE A 110 -23.05 -5.33 -19.79
CA PHE A 110 -23.43 -4.19 -20.66
C PHE A 110 -24.09 -3.04 -19.89
N LYS A 111 -24.69 -3.30 -18.74
CA LYS A 111 -25.16 -2.24 -17.84
C LYS A 111 -24.00 -1.49 -17.19
N LEU A 112 -22.94 -2.21 -16.75
CA LEU A 112 -21.78 -1.62 -16.11
C LEU A 112 -20.82 -0.96 -17.11
N ALA A 113 -20.57 -1.60 -18.26
CA ALA A 113 -19.67 -1.09 -19.30
C ALA A 113 -20.21 0.19 -19.94
N ILE A 114 -19.30 1.04 -20.40
CA ILE A 114 -19.65 2.20 -21.21
C ILE A 114 -19.84 1.70 -22.64
N VAL A 115 -21.06 1.83 -23.16
CA VAL A 115 -21.41 1.46 -24.53
C VAL A 115 -21.92 2.72 -25.23
N GLY A 116 -21.14 3.24 -26.17
CA GLY A 116 -21.47 4.47 -26.89
C GLY A 116 -21.34 5.75 -26.03
N PRO A 117 -21.93 6.86 -26.47
CA PRO A 117 -21.91 8.12 -25.75
C PRO A 117 -22.63 8.02 -24.40
N LEU A 118 -22.13 8.72 -23.39
CA LEU A 118 -22.63 8.62 -22.00
C LEU A 118 -24.09 9.11 -21.81
N HIS A 119 -24.62 9.97 -22.67
CA HIS A 119 -26.01 10.48 -22.68
C HIS A 119 -26.62 10.75 -21.28
N GLY A 120 -25.80 11.14 -20.31
CA GLY A 120 -26.23 11.39 -18.92
C GLY A 120 -26.01 10.22 -17.94
N ASP A 121 -25.57 9.05 -18.39
CA ASP A 121 -25.28 7.87 -17.54
C ASP A 121 -23.92 8.00 -16.81
N TRP A 122 -23.70 9.08 -16.08
CA TRP A 122 -22.43 9.37 -15.39
C TRP A 122 -21.98 8.27 -14.41
N TRP A 123 -22.92 7.52 -13.86
CA TRP A 123 -22.62 6.40 -12.97
C TRP A 123 -21.81 5.29 -13.66
N LYS A 124 -21.89 5.17 -14.99
CA LYS A 124 -21.10 4.23 -15.78
C LYS A 124 -19.61 4.51 -15.75
N LEU A 125 -19.21 5.76 -15.46
CA LEU A 125 -17.78 6.09 -15.23
C LEU A 125 -17.21 5.32 -14.05
N LEU A 126 -18.03 5.05 -13.05
CA LEU A 126 -17.64 4.24 -11.89
C LEU A 126 -17.94 2.76 -12.11
N GLY A 127 -19.06 2.45 -12.74
CA GLY A 127 -19.50 1.07 -13.00
C GLY A 127 -18.56 0.30 -13.93
N SER A 128 -18.01 0.97 -14.95
CA SER A 128 -17.13 0.36 -15.94
C SER A 128 -15.81 -0.20 -15.36
N GLU A 129 -15.41 0.26 -14.18
CA GLU A 129 -14.27 -0.30 -13.44
C GLU A 129 -14.50 -1.73 -12.99
N PHE A 130 -15.75 -2.12 -12.81
CA PHE A 130 -16.17 -3.45 -12.36
C PHE A 130 -16.68 -4.33 -13.52
N ALA A 131 -16.65 -3.82 -14.75
CA ALA A 131 -17.06 -4.53 -15.96
C ALA A 131 -15.90 -5.36 -16.51
N TYR A 132 -15.86 -6.66 -16.22
CA TYR A 132 -14.85 -7.57 -16.72
C TYR A 132 -15.47 -8.60 -17.66
N SER A 133 -15.05 -8.62 -18.93
CA SER A 133 -15.53 -9.57 -19.92
C SER A 133 -14.84 -10.93 -19.85
N ARG A 134 -13.55 -10.97 -19.45
CA ARG A 134 -12.71 -12.16 -19.45
C ARG A 134 -12.05 -12.41 -18.09
N GLY A 135 -11.84 -13.70 -17.74
CA GLY A 135 -11.31 -14.09 -16.42
C GLY A 135 -9.85 -13.72 -16.19
N VAL A 136 -8.98 -13.89 -17.20
CA VAL A 136 -7.54 -13.59 -17.02
C VAL A 136 -7.31 -12.09 -16.81
N PRO A 137 -7.84 -11.18 -17.66
CA PRO A 137 -7.79 -9.75 -17.39
C PRO A 137 -8.38 -9.36 -16.03
N ALA A 138 -9.56 -9.88 -15.67
CA ALA A 138 -10.20 -9.64 -14.39
C ALA A 138 -9.29 -10.03 -13.22
N PHE A 139 -8.69 -11.23 -13.28
CA PHE A 139 -7.78 -11.71 -12.26
C PHE A 139 -6.58 -10.78 -12.08
N MET A 140 -5.92 -10.39 -13.18
CA MET A 140 -4.74 -9.50 -13.13
C MET A 140 -5.08 -8.14 -12.52
N VAL A 141 -6.22 -7.55 -12.91
CA VAL A 141 -6.71 -6.27 -12.36
C VAL A 141 -7.01 -6.41 -10.87
N VAL A 142 -7.77 -7.43 -10.47
CA VAL A 142 -8.16 -7.65 -9.06
C VAL A 142 -6.95 -7.91 -8.18
N VAL A 143 -5.97 -8.69 -8.64
CA VAL A 143 -4.71 -8.91 -7.90
C VAL A 143 -3.93 -7.60 -7.74
N THR A 144 -3.89 -6.76 -8.77
CA THR A 144 -3.22 -5.47 -8.71
C THR A 144 -3.92 -4.52 -7.73
N ILE A 145 -5.27 -4.46 -7.75
CA ILE A 145 -6.07 -3.70 -6.78
C ILE A 145 -5.80 -4.21 -5.36
N ALA A 146 -5.81 -5.54 -5.16
CA ALA A 146 -5.56 -6.14 -3.85
C ALA A 146 -4.18 -5.78 -3.31
N LEU A 147 -3.12 -5.91 -4.13
CA LEU A 147 -1.74 -5.66 -3.73
C LEU A 147 -1.49 -4.18 -3.45
N PHE A 148 -1.70 -3.33 -4.45
CA PHE A 148 -1.36 -1.90 -4.34
C PHE A 148 -2.38 -1.11 -3.53
N GLY A 149 -3.65 -1.50 -3.53
CA GLY A 149 -4.67 -0.97 -2.65
C GLY A 149 -4.30 -1.22 -1.19
N TRP A 150 -3.94 -2.46 -0.83
CA TRP A 150 -3.49 -2.81 0.51
C TRP A 150 -2.24 -2.02 0.94
N LEU A 151 -1.23 -1.93 0.07
CA LEU A 151 0.00 -1.19 0.35
C LEU A 151 -0.27 0.30 0.57
N LEU A 152 -1.12 0.92 -0.25
CA LEU A 152 -1.51 2.32 -0.11
C LEU A 152 -2.38 2.56 1.11
N GLU A 153 -3.36 1.70 1.36
CA GLU A 153 -4.24 1.81 2.52
C GLU A 153 -3.46 1.73 3.82
N ARG A 154 -2.47 0.85 3.91
CA ARG A 154 -1.55 0.79 5.06
C ARG A 154 -0.69 2.05 5.21
N ARG A 155 -0.27 2.68 4.12
CA ARG A 155 0.60 3.87 4.15
C ARG A 155 -0.17 5.17 4.38
N HIS A 156 -1.32 5.33 3.74
CA HIS A 156 -2.04 6.61 3.65
C HIS A 156 -3.47 6.55 4.19
N GLY A 157 -3.98 5.37 4.50
CA GLY A 157 -5.33 5.13 5.01
C GLY A 157 -6.36 4.84 3.92
N PRO A 158 -7.57 4.38 4.34
CA PRO A 158 -8.61 3.91 3.42
C PRO A 158 -9.16 5.00 2.50
N ALA A 159 -9.32 6.22 3.00
CA ALA A 159 -9.85 7.32 2.21
C ALA A 159 -8.97 7.68 1.01
N VAL A 160 -7.64 7.68 1.19
CA VAL A 160 -6.68 7.99 0.11
C VAL A 160 -6.68 6.86 -0.92
N ALA A 161 -6.65 5.59 -0.51
CA ALA A 161 -6.70 4.46 -1.42
C ALA A 161 -7.99 4.46 -2.25
N THR A 162 -9.14 4.71 -1.62
CA THR A 162 -10.44 4.80 -2.29
C THR A 162 -10.50 5.98 -3.27
N ALA A 163 -10.02 7.16 -2.86
CA ALA A 163 -9.99 8.34 -3.72
C ALA A 163 -9.09 8.14 -4.95
N LEU A 164 -7.94 7.49 -4.79
CA LEU A 164 -7.04 7.16 -5.90
C LEU A 164 -7.65 6.12 -6.85
N PHE A 165 -8.32 5.11 -6.31
CA PHE A 165 -9.05 4.12 -7.10
C PHE A 165 -10.10 4.79 -7.99
N PHE A 166 -11.05 5.51 -7.40
CA PHE A 166 -12.13 6.15 -8.16
C PHE A 166 -11.66 7.33 -9.00
N GLY A 167 -10.65 8.08 -8.56
CA GLY A 167 -10.04 9.15 -9.34
C GLY A 167 -9.38 8.63 -10.61
N GLY A 168 -8.62 7.54 -10.53
CA GLY A 168 -8.02 6.88 -11.69
C GLY A 168 -9.08 6.27 -12.62
N ALA A 169 -10.12 5.66 -12.05
CA ALA A 169 -11.27 5.15 -12.75
C ALA A 169 -11.93 6.23 -13.64
N VAL A 170 -12.37 7.30 -12.99
CA VAL A 170 -13.11 8.39 -13.66
C VAL A 170 -12.24 9.09 -14.70
N THR A 171 -10.99 9.43 -14.37
CA THR A 171 -10.10 10.11 -15.34
C THR A 171 -9.79 9.23 -16.55
N GLY A 172 -9.53 7.94 -16.33
CA GLY A 172 -9.32 6.97 -17.39
C GLY A 172 -10.54 6.80 -18.29
N ALA A 173 -11.70 6.63 -17.68
CA ALA A 173 -12.98 6.47 -18.39
C ALA A 173 -13.38 7.71 -19.20
N LEU A 174 -13.21 8.92 -18.63
CA LEU A 174 -13.50 10.18 -19.32
C LEU A 174 -12.65 10.37 -20.57
N VAL A 175 -11.34 10.15 -20.45
CA VAL A 175 -10.43 10.34 -21.59
C VAL A 175 -10.67 9.27 -22.65
N ALA A 176 -10.85 8.01 -22.26
CA ALA A 176 -11.15 6.94 -23.19
C ALA A 176 -12.49 7.19 -23.91
N GLY A 177 -13.53 7.58 -23.18
CA GLY A 177 -14.83 7.90 -23.75
C GLY A 177 -14.84 9.12 -24.69
N ALA A 178 -13.92 10.07 -24.48
CA ALA A 178 -13.77 11.23 -25.36
C ALA A 178 -13.01 10.91 -26.65
N VAL A 179 -12.09 9.93 -26.62
CA VAL A 179 -11.26 9.58 -27.78
C VAL A 179 -11.91 8.55 -28.68
N TYR A 180 -12.61 7.56 -28.10
CA TYR A 180 -13.27 6.51 -28.89
C TYR A 180 -14.66 6.95 -29.33
N THR A 181 -14.93 6.90 -30.63
CA THR A 181 -16.22 7.34 -31.22
C THR A 181 -17.36 6.36 -30.99
N ALA A 182 -17.08 5.09 -30.79
CA ALA A 182 -18.07 4.05 -30.48
C ALA A 182 -17.49 3.08 -29.43
N PRO A 183 -17.26 3.54 -28.20
CA PRO A 183 -16.59 2.72 -27.22
C PRO A 183 -17.53 1.64 -26.66
N VAL A 184 -17.06 0.37 -26.65
CA VAL A 184 -17.40 -0.56 -25.60
C VAL A 184 -16.18 -0.56 -24.69
N ILE A 185 -16.26 0.11 -23.56
CA ILE A 185 -15.12 0.35 -22.68
C ILE A 185 -15.36 -0.31 -21.34
N SER A 186 -14.44 -1.18 -20.99
CA SER A 186 -14.20 -1.67 -19.64
C SER A 186 -12.91 -0.99 -19.15
N THR A 187 -12.96 -0.32 -18.02
CA THR A 187 -11.88 0.57 -17.56
C THR A 187 -11.14 0.08 -16.31
N GLY A 188 -11.40 -1.16 -15.86
CA GLY A 188 -10.86 -1.72 -14.63
C GLY A 188 -9.33 -1.66 -14.49
N ASN A 189 -8.59 -1.55 -15.58
CA ASN A 189 -7.14 -1.32 -15.56
C ASN A 189 -6.76 0.13 -15.18
N GLY A 190 -7.67 1.10 -15.36
CA GLY A 190 -7.43 2.50 -15.01
C GLY A 190 -7.26 2.70 -13.51
N ALA A 191 -8.19 2.18 -12.72
CA ALA A 191 -8.10 2.21 -11.26
C ALA A 191 -6.91 1.40 -10.72
N ALA A 192 -6.67 0.20 -11.26
CA ALA A 192 -5.56 -0.64 -10.85
C ALA A 192 -4.20 0.04 -11.08
N LEU A 193 -4.02 0.64 -12.27
CA LEU A 193 -2.79 1.36 -12.61
C LEU A 193 -2.66 2.69 -11.83
N ALA A 194 -3.78 3.32 -11.44
CA ALA A 194 -3.74 4.49 -10.57
C ALA A 194 -3.21 4.13 -9.18
N LEU A 195 -3.67 3.04 -8.59
CA LEU A 195 -3.13 2.56 -7.31
C LEU A 195 -1.64 2.21 -7.41
N LEU A 196 -1.23 1.50 -8.47
CA LEU A 196 0.16 1.15 -8.71
C LEU A 196 1.02 2.41 -8.91
N GLY A 197 0.59 3.36 -9.74
CA GLY A 197 1.30 4.61 -9.99
C GLY A 197 1.44 5.46 -8.72
N ALA A 198 0.39 5.56 -7.92
CA ALA A 198 0.41 6.29 -6.65
C ALA A 198 1.36 5.65 -5.62
N TRP A 199 1.44 4.32 -5.60
CA TRP A 199 2.39 3.60 -4.76
C TRP A 199 3.84 3.82 -5.21
N ALA A 200 4.10 3.78 -6.52
CA ALA A 200 5.44 3.94 -7.09
C ALA A 200 5.94 5.39 -7.05
N GLY A 201 5.06 6.39 -7.04
CA GLY A 201 5.39 7.81 -7.14
C GLY A 201 6.43 8.31 -6.12
N PRO A 202 6.26 8.09 -4.81
CA PRO A 202 7.22 8.49 -3.79
C PRO A 202 8.60 7.85 -3.97
N ASP A 203 8.64 6.56 -4.32
CA ASP A 203 9.89 5.83 -4.49
C ASP A 203 10.60 6.26 -5.80
N LEU A 204 9.85 6.54 -6.87
CA LEU A 204 10.40 7.11 -8.10
C LEU A 204 11.01 8.50 -7.87
N ARG A 205 10.38 9.35 -7.05
CA ARG A 205 10.93 10.64 -6.67
C ARG A 205 12.26 10.50 -5.93
N ARG A 206 12.35 9.54 -4.98
CA ARG A 206 13.57 9.24 -4.24
C ARG A 206 14.66 8.68 -5.14
N ALA A 207 14.33 7.76 -6.04
CA ALA A 207 15.26 7.20 -7.00
C ALA A 207 15.87 8.29 -7.88
N ARG A 208 15.04 9.24 -8.38
CA ARG A 208 15.52 10.39 -9.16
C ARG A 208 16.40 11.34 -8.37
N ALA A 209 16.18 11.46 -7.07
CA ALA A 209 17.01 12.26 -6.18
C ALA A 209 18.29 11.54 -5.71
N GLY A 210 18.56 10.32 -6.19
CA GLY A 210 19.69 9.49 -5.75
C GLY A 210 19.59 9.02 -4.29
N SER A 211 18.39 9.08 -3.70
CA SER A 211 18.13 8.68 -2.32
C SER A 211 17.70 7.21 -2.26
N TYR A 212 17.98 6.57 -1.12
CA TYR A 212 17.54 5.20 -0.88
C TYR A 212 16.00 5.09 -0.91
N TYR A 213 15.49 4.04 -1.56
CA TYR A 213 14.08 3.70 -1.60
C TYR A 213 13.90 2.18 -1.38
N GLU A 214 12.77 1.79 -0.81
CA GLU A 214 12.51 0.40 -0.41
C GLU A 214 11.62 -0.36 -1.42
N GLY A 215 10.91 0.36 -2.29
CA GLY A 215 9.95 -0.22 -3.23
C GLY A 215 10.60 -0.93 -4.40
N ASP A 216 10.03 -2.05 -4.84
CA ASP A 216 10.42 -2.71 -6.08
C ASP A 216 9.79 -2.00 -7.29
N LEU A 217 10.49 -0.98 -7.82
CA LEU A 217 10.05 -0.22 -8.99
C LEU A 217 10.10 -1.04 -10.28
N LEU A 218 10.99 -2.03 -10.38
CA LEU A 218 11.07 -2.91 -11.56
C LEU A 218 9.88 -3.86 -11.59
N GLY A 219 9.55 -4.49 -10.46
CA GLY A 219 8.38 -5.34 -10.35
C GLY A 219 7.09 -4.57 -10.59
N ALA A 220 6.95 -3.37 -10.01
CA ALA A 220 5.80 -2.50 -10.27
C ALA A 220 5.71 -2.09 -11.74
N GLY A 221 6.84 -1.74 -12.38
CA GLY A 221 6.91 -1.43 -13.79
C GLY A 221 6.50 -2.61 -14.68
N ALA A 222 6.92 -3.83 -14.34
CA ALA A 222 6.54 -5.04 -15.05
C ALA A 222 5.04 -5.33 -14.94
N ILE A 223 4.44 -5.18 -13.75
CA ILE A 223 2.99 -5.33 -13.55
C ILE A 223 2.23 -4.27 -14.35
N GLY A 224 2.69 -3.01 -14.30
CA GLY A 224 2.09 -1.92 -15.07
C GLY A 224 2.13 -2.16 -16.57
N ALA A 225 3.28 -2.58 -17.10
CA ALA A 225 3.45 -2.93 -18.50
C ALA A 225 2.55 -4.11 -18.92
N LEU A 226 2.45 -5.14 -18.07
CA LEU A 226 1.56 -6.28 -18.30
C LEU A 226 0.09 -5.84 -18.40
N LEU A 227 -0.38 -5.01 -17.46
CA LEU A 227 -1.76 -4.51 -17.49
C LEU A 227 -2.05 -3.65 -18.72
N LEU A 228 -1.06 -2.86 -19.20
CA LEU A 228 -1.21 -2.08 -20.42
C LEU A 228 -1.16 -2.96 -21.67
N ALA A 229 -0.50 -4.11 -21.62
CA ALA A 229 -0.39 -5.05 -22.74
C ALA A 229 -1.63 -5.96 -22.90
N ILE A 230 -2.44 -6.14 -21.85
CA ILE A 230 -3.64 -7.00 -21.89
C ILE A 230 -4.55 -6.72 -23.08
N PRO A 231 -4.91 -5.45 -23.41
CA PRO A 231 -5.78 -5.15 -24.54
C PRO A 231 -5.23 -5.64 -25.89
N PHE A 232 -3.94 -5.76 -26.03
CA PHE A 232 -3.27 -6.20 -27.26
C PHE A 232 -3.04 -7.72 -27.28
N ALA A 233 -2.94 -8.34 -26.11
CA ALA A 233 -2.69 -9.78 -25.98
C ALA A 233 -3.95 -10.63 -26.16
N PHE A 234 -5.12 -10.06 -25.93
CA PHE A 234 -6.40 -10.78 -26.01
C PHE A 234 -7.29 -10.13 -27.07
N GLU A 235 -7.43 -10.77 -28.24
CA GLU A 235 -8.34 -10.35 -29.30
C GLU A 235 -9.77 -10.19 -28.75
N GLY A 236 -10.43 -9.07 -29.11
CA GLY A 236 -11.76 -8.73 -28.58
C GLY A 236 -11.75 -8.36 -27.10
N SER A 237 -10.61 -7.93 -26.56
CA SER A 237 -10.56 -7.32 -25.24
C SER A 237 -11.22 -5.93 -25.30
N GLU A 238 -12.23 -5.73 -24.48
CA GLU A 238 -12.95 -4.44 -24.36
C GLU A 238 -12.23 -3.51 -23.37
N MET A 239 -11.08 -3.92 -22.83
CA MET A 239 -10.27 -3.10 -21.94
C MET A 239 -9.56 -2.00 -22.72
N SER A 240 -9.69 -0.77 -22.25
CA SER A 240 -9.04 0.38 -22.88
C SER A 240 -7.62 0.55 -22.33
N TRP A 241 -6.59 0.35 -23.20
CA TRP A 241 -5.20 0.68 -22.85
C TRP A 241 -5.03 2.17 -22.51
N LEU A 242 -5.83 3.03 -23.18
CA LEU A 242 -5.81 4.48 -22.95
C LEU A 242 -6.32 4.83 -21.54
N ALA A 243 -7.44 4.19 -21.09
CA ALA A 243 -7.93 4.35 -19.73
C ALA A 243 -6.86 3.91 -18.70
N GLY A 244 -6.19 2.81 -18.96
CA GLY A 244 -5.09 2.34 -18.12
C GLY A 244 -3.92 3.32 -18.04
N LEU A 245 -3.47 3.84 -19.17
CA LEU A 245 -2.37 4.80 -19.24
C LEU A 245 -2.72 6.11 -18.49
N VAL A 246 -3.91 6.65 -18.74
CA VAL A 246 -4.38 7.89 -18.09
C VAL A 246 -4.59 7.70 -16.61
N GLY A 247 -5.24 6.62 -16.20
CA GLY A 247 -5.40 6.28 -14.78
C GLY A 247 -4.05 6.11 -14.07
N GLY A 248 -3.11 5.39 -14.70
CA GLY A 248 -1.74 5.23 -14.18
C GLY A 248 -0.98 6.55 -14.06
N ALA A 249 -1.07 7.43 -15.05
CA ALA A 249 -0.48 8.76 -15.02
C ALA A 249 -1.11 9.63 -13.91
N PHE A 250 -2.44 9.60 -13.76
CA PHE A 250 -3.13 10.26 -12.66
C PHE A 250 -2.62 9.77 -11.30
N GLY A 251 -2.56 8.45 -11.10
CA GLY A 251 -2.07 7.86 -9.87
C GLY A 251 -0.62 8.25 -9.58
N LEU A 252 0.25 8.22 -10.58
CA LEU A 252 1.65 8.62 -10.46
C LEU A 252 1.79 10.09 -10.05
N LEU A 253 1.05 10.99 -10.69
CA LEU A 253 1.05 12.42 -10.35
C LEU A 253 0.58 12.67 -8.92
N MET A 254 -0.51 12.03 -8.51
CA MET A 254 -1.00 12.12 -7.14
C MET A 254 0.03 11.53 -6.15
N GLY A 255 0.63 10.38 -6.48
CA GLY A 255 1.67 9.75 -5.68
C GLY A 255 2.92 10.60 -5.49
N LEU A 256 3.35 11.31 -6.53
CA LEU A 256 4.46 12.28 -6.43
C LEU A 256 4.16 13.41 -5.43
N GLY A 257 2.89 13.80 -5.28
CA GLY A 257 2.44 14.81 -4.31
C GLY A 257 2.22 14.27 -2.90
N LEU A 258 2.05 12.95 -2.74
CA LEU A 258 1.87 12.34 -1.43
C LEU A 258 3.17 12.42 -0.62
N ARG A 259 3.10 13.14 0.51
CA ARG A 259 4.21 13.17 1.48
C ARG A 259 4.19 11.89 2.29
N MET A 260 5.34 11.24 2.40
CA MET A 260 5.49 10.13 3.36
C MET A 260 5.35 10.72 4.77
N ARG A 261 4.54 10.09 5.60
CA ARG A 261 4.13 10.59 6.94
C ARG A 261 5.26 10.76 7.96
N GLY A 262 6.51 10.69 7.56
CA GLY A 262 7.69 10.97 8.39
C GLY A 262 8.56 12.12 7.88
N GLU A 263 8.23 12.75 6.73
CA GLU A 263 9.04 13.84 6.16
C GLU A 263 8.70 15.23 6.73
N SER A 264 7.62 15.37 7.52
CA SER A 264 7.24 16.68 8.10
C SER A 264 7.99 17.05 9.37
N GLU A 265 8.91 16.21 9.85
CA GLU A 265 9.65 16.42 11.13
C GLU A 265 11.16 16.63 10.94
N ARG A 266 11.63 16.81 9.72
CA ARG A 266 13.05 17.15 9.45
C ARG A 266 13.19 18.59 9.00
#